data_b4d8f59f12216392171e3f821bec2571
#
_entry.id   b4d8f59f12216392171e3f821bec2571
#
_cell.length_a   1.000
_cell.length_b   1.000
_cell.length_c   1.000
_cell.angle_alpha   90.00
_cell.angle_beta   90.00
_cell.angle_gamma   90.00
#
_symmetry.space_group_name_H-M   'P 1'
#
loop_
_entity.id
_entity.type
_entity.pdbx_description
1 polymer ?
#
loop_
_entity_poly.entity_id
_entity_poly.type
_entity_poly.pdbx_seq_one_letter_code
_entity_poly.pdbx_strand_id
1 'polypeptide(L)'
;MNHLSGRKIGILGGSFDPIHNGHLAIARAAYTDFDLDEVWFIPAGHSPNKNESGMTLPEYRAEMVALAVKPYPYFKMSTVEIEAEETSYTYLTLTKLKNRYPDTIFYFIMGADSLDYFDEWKHPEIICEKAVVLVAVRDHW
;
A
#
# COMPACT_ATOMS: atom_id res chain seq x y z
N MET A 1 23.91 -16.13 2.31
CA MET A 1 22.48 -16.31 2.09
C MET A 1 21.79 -14.97 2.01
N ASN A 2 20.95 -14.78 1.01
CA ASN A 2 20.22 -13.53 0.87
C ASN A 2 18.98 -13.55 1.74
N HIS A 3 18.97 -12.73 2.81
CA HIS A 3 17.85 -12.67 3.74
C HIS A 3 16.60 -12.03 3.16
N LEU A 4 16.71 -11.35 2.01
CA LEU A 4 15.58 -10.72 1.36
C LEU A 4 14.85 -11.65 0.39
N SER A 5 15.49 -12.78 0.04
CA SER A 5 14.89 -13.73 -0.88
C SER A 5 13.68 -14.39 -0.22
N GLY A 6 12.54 -14.32 -0.90
CA GLY A 6 11.32 -14.94 -0.40
C GLY A 6 10.60 -14.15 0.68
N ARG A 7 11.02 -12.92 0.98
CA ARG A 7 10.29 -12.09 1.93
C ARG A 7 8.89 -11.78 1.41
N LYS A 8 7.95 -11.71 2.34
CA LYS A 8 6.54 -11.43 2.05
C LYS A 8 6.20 -10.05 2.61
N ILE A 9 5.96 -9.10 1.74
CA ILE A 9 5.71 -7.72 2.12
C ILE A 9 4.32 -7.31 1.66
N GLY A 10 3.51 -6.85 2.61
CA GLY A 10 2.21 -6.27 2.30
C GLY A 10 2.35 -4.82 1.87
N ILE A 11 1.53 -4.40 0.93
CA ILE A 11 1.48 -3.03 0.46
C ILE A 11 0.09 -2.49 0.72
N LEU A 12 0.00 -1.45 1.56
CA LEU A 12 -1.25 -0.76 1.81
C LEU A 12 -1.11 0.68 1.34
N GLY A 13 -1.72 0.98 0.20
CA GLY A 13 -1.71 2.32 -0.35
C GLY A 13 -2.97 3.07 0.00
N GLY A 14 -2.93 4.37 -0.16
CA GLY A 14 -4.08 5.22 0.06
C GLY A 14 -3.70 6.66 0.27
N SER A 15 -4.70 7.51 0.33
CA SER A 15 -4.48 8.93 0.61
C SER A 15 -4.00 9.13 2.04
N PHE A 16 -4.55 8.36 2.98
CA PHE A 16 -4.30 8.53 4.42
C PHE A 16 -4.51 9.98 4.86
N ASP A 17 -5.71 10.48 4.66
CA ASP A 17 -6.05 11.87 4.93
C ASP A 17 -7.23 11.97 5.89
N PRO A 18 -7.05 11.63 7.16
CA PRO A 18 -5.83 11.08 7.78
C PRO A 18 -5.83 9.55 7.83
N ILE A 19 -4.68 9.00 8.17
CA ILE A 19 -4.61 7.59 8.57
C ILE A 19 -5.43 7.40 9.85
N HIS A 20 -6.09 6.26 9.99
CA HIS A 20 -6.91 5.97 11.16
C HIS A 20 -6.82 4.50 11.55
N ASN A 21 -7.50 4.14 12.66
CA ASN A 21 -7.42 2.80 13.22
C ASN A 21 -7.89 1.71 12.25
N GLY A 22 -8.81 2.04 11.35
CA GLY A 22 -9.26 1.09 10.32
C GLY A 22 -8.12 0.66 9.41
N HIS A 23 -7.26 1.58 9.01
CA HIS A 23 -6.09 1.26 8.20
C HIS A 23 -5.13 0.34 8.96
N LEU A 24 -4.89 0.64 10.23
CA LEU A 24 -3.99 -0.16 11.05
C LEU A 24 -4.55 -1.57 11.28
N ALA A 25 -5.86 -1.67 11.47
CA ALA A 25 -6.52 -2.97 11.67
C ALA A 25 -6.41 -3.85 10.43
N ILE A 26 -6.61 -3.27 9.25
CA ILE A 26 -6.47 -3.99 7.98
C ILE A 26 -5.04 -4.50 7.82
N ALA A 27 -4.06 -3.65 8.09
CA ALA A 27 -2.67 -4.02 7.95
C ALA A 27 -2.27 -5.12 8.94
N ARG A 28 -2.76 -5.04 10.17
CA ARG A 28 -2.47 -6.06 11.20
C ARG A 28 -3.10 -7.40 10.85
N ALA A 29 -4.33 -7.38 10.34
CA ALA A 29 -5.00 -8.60 9.91
C ALA A 29 -4.25 -9.28 8.78
N ALA A 30 -3.83 -8.50 7.77
CA ALA A 30 -3.06 -9.04 6.66
C ALA A 30 -1.72 -9.61 7.14
N TYR A 31 -1.03 -8.88 7.99
CA TYR A 31 0.24 -9.32 8.56
C TYR A 31 0.11 -10.67 9.26
N THR A 32 -0.92 -10.82 10.08
CA THR A 32 -1.14 -12.03 10.87
C THR A 32 -1.66 -13.18 10.02
N ASP A 33 -2.67 -12.92 9.20
CA ASP A 33 -3.38 -13.98 8.48
C ASP A 33 -2.55 -14.58 7.35
N PHE A 34 -1.63 -13.82 6.78
CA PHE A 34 -0.83 -14.27 5.65
C PHE A 34 0.65 -14.42 5.97
N ASP A 35 1.00 -14.31 7.26
CA ASP A 35 2.39 -14.49 7.70
C ASP A 35 3.35 -13.55 6.97
N LEU A 36 2.96 -12.28 6.84
CA LEU A 36 3.81 -11.31 6.17
C LEU A 36 5.00 -10.94 7.05
N ASP A 37 6.11 -10.60 6.44
CA ASP A 37 7.28 -10.13 7.17
C ASP A 37 7.13 -8.68 7.59
N GLU A 38 6.55 -7.86 6.72
CA GLU A 38 6.29 -6.44 6.98
C GLU A 38 5.06 -6.01 6.20
N VAL A 39 4.51 -4.88 6.60
CA VAL A 39 3.52 -4.16 5.79
C VAL A 39 4.05 -2.74 5.58
N TRP A 40 4.08 -2.33 4.32
CA TRP A 40 4.53 -1.00 3.94
C TRP A 40 3.31 -0.14 3.63
N PHE A 41 3.21 1.00 4.31
CA PHE A 41 2.17 1.99 4.08
C PHE A 41 2.71 2.98 3.06
N ILE A 42 2.01 3.16 1.95
CA ILE A 42 2.48 4.00 0.84
C ILE A 42 1.46 5.12 0.59
N PRO A 43 1.66 6.30 1.20
CA PRO A 43 0.77 7.43 0.96
C PRO A 43 0.83 7.86 -0.51
N ALA A 44 -0.33 8.13 -1.10
CA ALA A 44 -0.41 8.58 -2.47
C ALA A 44 0.15 9.99 -2.61
N GLY A 45 0.90 10.23 -3.68
CA GLY A 45 1.37 11.57 -4.02
C GLY A 45 0.30 12.30 -4.84
N HIS A 46 0.17 11.92 -6.10
CA HIS A 46 -0.80 12.49 -7.02
C HIS A 46 -1.81 11.44 -7.41
N SER A 47 -2.98 11.46 -6.76
CA SER A 47 -4.00 10.45 -6.97
C SER A 47 -4.70 10.64 -8.31
N PRO A 48 -4.86 9.59 -9.13
CA PRO A 48 -5.56 9.70 -10.41
C PRO A 48 -7.06 9.90 -10.26
N ASN A 49 -7.63 9.53 -9.12
CA ASN A 49 -9.07 9.49 -8.93
C ASN A 49 -9.61 10.56 -8.00
N LYS A 50 -8.76 11.47 -7.55
CA LYS A 50 -9.17 12.48 -6.59
C LYS A 50 -8.76 13.87 -7.01
N ASN A 51 -9.64 14.83 -6.74
CA ASN A 51 -9.31 16.22 -6.86
C ASN A 51 -8.38 16.58 -5.71
N GLU A 52 -7.18 17.04 -6.02
CA GLU A 52 -6.19 17.37 -4.99
C GLU A 52 -6.53 18.64 -4.21
N SER A 53 -7.45 19.45 -4.73
CA SER A 53 -7.89 20.64 -4.02
C SER A 53 -8.65 20.23 -2.76
N GLY A 54 -8.21 20.71 -1.62
CA GLY A 54 -8.82 20.33 -0.34
C GLY A 54 -8.18 19.14 0.35
N MET A 55 -7.25 18.45 -0.30
CA MET A 55 -6.50 17.38 0.34
C MET A 55 -5.33 17.96 1.14
N THR A 56 -5.01 17.30 2.23
CA THR A 56 -3.80 17.63 3.00
C THR A 56 -2.57 17.37 2.13
N LEU A 57 -1.56 18.21 2.26
CA LEU A 57 -0.33 18.05 1.48
C LEU A 57 0.30 16.69 1.73
N PRO A 58 0.90 16.07 0.69
CA PRO A 58 1.49 14.74 0.84
C PRO A 58 2.51 14.63 1.97
N GLU A 59 3.31 15.67 2.21
CA GLU A 59 4.31 15.67 3.26
C GLU A 59 3.69 15.50 4.64
N TYR A 60 2.56 16.16 4.88
CA TYR A 60 1.87 16.06 6.17
C TYR A 60 1.18 14.71 6.33
N ARG A 61 0.62 14.18 5.23
CA ARG A 61 -0.01 12.86 5.27
C ARG A 61 1.03 11.77 5.57
N ALA A 62 2.20 11.88 4.95
CA ALA A 62 3.29 10.94 5.21
C ALA A 62 3.76 11.02 6.66
N GLU A 63 3.86 12.23 7.20
CA GLU A 63 4.26 12.41 8.59
C GLU A 63 3.25 11.77 9.55
N MET A 64 1.96 11.93 9.29
CA MET A 64 0.93 11.29 10.10
C MET A 64 1.03 9.76 10.03
N VAL A 65 1.28 9.22 8.85
CA VAL A 65 1.46 7.77 8.69
C VAL A 65 2.69 7.29 9.47
N ALA A 66 3.80 8.01 9.35
CA ALA A 66 5.03 7.64 10.04
C ALA A 66 4.83 7.58 11.56
N LEU A 67 4.10 8.54 12.11
CA LEU A 67 3.79 8.56 13.53
C LEU A 67 2.88 7.40 13.92
N ALA A 68 1.88 7.11 13.11
CA ALA A 68 0.91 6.06 13.41
C ALA A 68 1.52 4.67 13.38
N VAL A 69 2.50 4.42 12.49
CA VAL A 69 3.10 3.09 12.36
C VAL A 69 4.30 2.89 13.28
N LYS A 70 4.81 3.95 13.87
CA LYS A 70 6.01 3.90 14.71
C LYS A 70 5.98 2.84 15.81
N PRO A 71 4.85 2.62 16.54
CA PRO A 71 4.82 1.61 17.58
C PRO A 71 4.92 0.16 17.08
N TYR A 72 4.81 -0.08 15.77
CA TYR A 72 4.75 -1.42 15.19
C TYR A 72 6.04 -1.72 14.43
N PRO A 73 6.90 -2.61 14.93
CA PRO A 73 8.19 -2.88 14.28
C PRO A 73 8.06 -3.49 12.87
N TYR A 74 6.92 -4.10 12.56
CA TYR A 74 6.69 -4.72 11.25
C TYR A 74 5.96 -3.80 10.28
N PHE A 75 5.62 -2.59 10.68
CA PHE A 75 5.04 -1.60 9.78
C PHE A 75 6.10 -0.59 9.37
N LYS A 76 6.13 -0.26 8.08
CA LYS A 76 7.03 0.74 7.52
C LYS A 76 6.23 1.73 6.68
N MET A 77 6.74 2.92 6.51
CA MET A 77 6.13 3.91 5.62
C MET A 77 7.10 4.16 4.47
N SER A 78 6.57 4.18 3.25
CA SER A 78 7.36 4.45 2.06
C SER A 78 6.84 5.69 1.35
N THR A 79 7.74 6.55 0.90
CA THR A 79 7.40 7.78 0.19
C THR A 79 7.53 7.61 -1.33
N VAL A 80 7.57 6.37 -1.81
CA VAL A 80 7.83 6.10 -3.23
C VAL A 80 6.85 6.83 -4.15
N GLU A 81 5.57 6.95 -3.75
CA GLU A 81 4.58 7.66 -4.57
C GLU A 81 4.67 9.17 -4.40
N ILE A 82 5.03 9.63 -3.22
CA ILE A 82 5.18 11.07 -2.97
C ILE A 82 6.37 11.62 -3.75
N GLU A 83 7.44 10.85 -3.84
CA GLU A 83 8.65 11.26 -4.55
C GLU A 83 8.51 11.18 -6.07
N ALA A 84 7.51 10.44 -6.56
CA ALA A 84 7.27 10.33 -8.00
C ALA A 84 6.65 11.62 -8.52
N GLU A 85 7.10 12.08 -9.68
CA GLU A 85 6.56 13.29 -10.31
C GLU A 85 5.27 13.00 -11.07
N GLU A 86 5.11 11.76 -11.52
CA GLU A 86 3.92 11.35 -12.27
C GLU A 86 2.76 10.99 -11.34
N THR A 87 1.58 10.87 -11.94
CA THR A 87 0.40 10.40 -11.23
C THR A 87 0.64 9.02 -10.61
N SER A 88 0.17 8.84 -9.38
CA SER A 88 0.37 7.60 -8.63
C SER A 88 -0.62 6.53 -9.07
N TYR A 89 -0.19 5.66 -9.98
CA TYR A 89 -0.96 4.47 -10.34
C TYR A 89 -0.35 3.25 -9.64
N THR A 90 -1.20 2.40 -9.10
CA THR A 90 -0.76 1.22 -8.35
C THR A 90 0.14 0.31 -9.19
N TYR A 91 -0.19 0.10 -10.48
CA TYR A 91 0.63 -0.78 -11.32
C TYR A 91 2.05 -0.25 -11.49
N LEU A 92 2.22 1.08 -11.55
CA LEU A 92 3.55 1.68 -11.65
C LEU A 92 4.34 1.50 -10.35
N THR A 93 3.68 1.72 -9.23
CA THR A 93 4.30 1.56 -7.92
C THR A 93 4.78 0.13 -7.72
N LEU A 94 3.92 -0.84 -8.01
CA LEU A 94 4.28 -2.25 -7.88
C LEU A 94 5.40 -2.65 -8.84
N THR A 95 5.39 -2.12 -10.05
CA THR A 95 6.45 -2.37 -11.02
C THR A 95 7.79 -1.86 -10.49
N LYS A 96 7.81 -0.65 -9.96
CA LYS A 96 9.03 -0.07 -9.38
C LYS A 96 9.54 -0.89 -8.21
N LEU A 97 8.63 -1.30 -7.32
CA LEU A 97 9.01 -2.10 -6.16
C LEU A 97 9.53 -3.47 -6.57
N LYS A 98 8.89 -4.11 -7.54
CA LYS A 98 9.31 -5.43 -8.01
C LYS A 98 10.67 -5.37 -8.70
N ASN A 99 10.93 -4.28 -9.43
CA ASN A 99 12.25 -4.08 -10.05
C ASN A 99 13.34 -3.86 -9.01
N ARG A 100 13.01 -3.16 -7.93
CA ARG A 100 13.97 -2.87 -6.86
C ARG A 100 14.20 -4.10 -5.96
N TYR A 101 13.16 -4.90 -5.75
CA TYR A 101 13.20 -6.06 -4.85
C TYR A 101 12.67 -7.30 -5.58
N PRO A 102 13.41 -7.81 -6.57
CA PRO A 102 12.88 -8.88 -7.44
C PRO A 102 12.58 -10.19 -6.72
N ASP A 103 13.24 -10.45 -5.60
CA ASP A 103 13.04 -11.68 -4.84
C ASP A 103 11.95 -11.56 -3.77
N THR A 104 11.37 -10.39 -3.62
CA THR A 104 10.30 -10.15 -2.63
C THR A 104 8.95 -10.49 -3.24
N ILE A 105 8.11 -11.14 -2.46
CA ILE A 105 6.72 -11.39 -2.85
C ILE A 105 5.86 -10.30 -2.25
N PHE A 106 5.23 -9.50 -3.10
CA PHE A 106 4.38 -8.40 -2.64
C PHE A 106 2.92 -8.84 -2.58
N TYR A 107 2.25 -8.40 -1.53
CA TYR A 107 0.82 -8.64 -1.31
C TYR A 107 0.13 -7.28 -1.29
N PHE A 108 -0.64 -7.00 -2.33
CA PHE A 108 -1.35 -5.72 -2.41
C PHE A 108 -2.67 -5.82 -1.68
N ILE A 109 -2.84 -4.99 -0.65
CA ILE A 109 -4.00 -5.03 0.24
C ILE A 109 -5.01 -3.99 -0.21
N MET A 110 -6.24 -4.40 -0.50
CA MET A 110 -7.32 -3.49 -0.84
C MET A 110 -8.56 -3.82 -0.02
N GLY A 111 -9.43 -2.84 0.16
CA GLY A 111 -10.72 -3.06 0.78
C GLY A 111 -11.69 -3.72 -0.20
N ALA A 112 -12.71 -4.40 0.34
CA ALA A 112 -13.72 -5.06 -0.49
C ALA A 112 -14.44 -4.07 -1.43
N ASP A 113 -14.61 -2.83 -0.99
CA ASP A 113 -15.26 -1.79 -1.80
C ASP A 113 -14.46 -1.51 -3.08
N SER A 114 -13.14 -1.59 -3.01
CA SER A 114 -12.28 -1.36 -4.17
C SER A 114 -12.36 -2.49 -5.19
N LEU A 115 -12.71 -3.69 -4.75
CA LEU A 115 -12.79 -4.85 -5.63
C LEU A 115 -13.85 -4.66 -6.71
N ASP A 116 -14.93 -3.97 -6.39
CA ASP A 116 -16.02 -3.72 -7.34
C ASP A 116 -15.57 -2.86 -8.52
N TYR A 117 -14.50 -2.09 -8.36
CA TYR A 117 -13.99 -1.18 -9.38
C TYR A 117 -12.61 -1.58 -9.87
N PHE A 118 -12.12 -2.75 -9.46
CA PHE A 118 -10.74 -3.13 -9.73
C PHE A 118 -10.44 -3.22 -11.23
N ASP A 119 -11.38 -3.70 -12.01
CA ASP A 119 -11.18 -3.81 -13.45
C ASP A 119 -11.20 -2.45 -14.16
N GLU A 120 -11.63 -1.38 -13.46
CA GLU A 120 -11.56 -0.02 -13.98
C GLU A 120 -10.23 0.66 -13.63
N TRP A 121 -9.41 0.02 -12.79
CA TRP A 121 -8.09 0.55 -12.45
C TRP A 121 -7.18 0.43 -13.68
N LYS A 122 -6.19 1.30 -13.74
CA LYS A 122 -5.25 1.26 -14.85
C LYS A 122 -4.38 0.00 -14.76
N HIS A 123 -4.42 -0.79 -15.81
CA HIS A 123 -3.63 -2.04 -15.93
C HIS A 123 -3.77 -2.98 -14.73
N PRO A 124 -5.01 -3.40 -14.39
CA PRO A 124 -5.19 -4.32 -13.27
C PRO A 124 -4.48 -5.66 -13.49
N GLU A 125 -4.30 -6.08 -14.75
CA GLU A 125 -3.57 -7.30 -15.09
C GLU A 125 -2.12 -7.22 -14.65
N ILE A 126 -1.51 -6.03 -14.71
CA ILE A 126 -0.13 -5.84 -14.25
C ILE A 126 -0.06 -5.92 -12.74
N ILE A 127 -1.07 -5.36 -12.05
CA ILE A 127 -1.13 -5.47 -10.59
C ILE A 127 -1.13 -6.93 -10.17
N CYS A 128 -1.98 -7.75 -10.80
CA CYS A 128 -2.08 -9.18 -10.48
C CYS A 128 -0.82 -9.95 -10.86
N GLU A 129 -0.07 -9.46 -11.83
CA GLU A 129 1.20 -10.06 -12.23
C GLU A 129 2.30 -9.78 -11.22
N LYS A 130 2.33 -8.57 -10.66
CA LYS A 130 3.40 -8.11 -9.77
C LYS A 130 3.15 -8.43 -8.30
N ALA A 131 1.91 -8.69 -7.91
CA ALA A 131 1.56 -8.88 -6.50
C ALA A 131 0.41 -9.86 -6.34
N VAL A 132 0.33 -10.46 -5.16
CA VAL A 132 -0.85 -11.22 -4.74
C VAL A 132 -1.85 -10.20 -4.19
N VAL A 133 -3.07 -10.19 -4.69
CA VAL A 133 -4.07 -9.24 -4.24
C VAL A 133 -4.82 -9.82 -3.04
N LEU A 134 -4.81 -9.08 -1.92
CA LEU A 134 -5.56 -9.43 -0.72
C LEU A 134 -6.73 -8.48 -0.56
N VAL A 135 -7.90 -9.03 -0.28
CA VAL A 135 -9.10 -8.23 -0.11
C VAL A 135 -9.51 -8.26 1.36
N ALA A 136 -9.58 -7.09 1.97
CA ALA A 136 -9.96 -6.95 3.37
C ALA A 136 -11.46 -6.73 3.47
N VAL A 137 -12.12 -7.52 4.33
CA VAL A 137 -13.56 -7.42 4.56
C VAL A 137 -13.78 -6.62 5.84
N ARG A 138 -14.45 -5.48 5.72
CA ARG A 138 -14.58 -4.50 6.81
C ARG A 138 -15.30 -5.02 8.04
N ASP A 139 -16.17 -5.99 7.88
CA ASP A 139 -16.99 -6.49 8.97
C ASP A 139 -16.25 -7.31 10.01
N HIS A 140 -14.97 -7.54 9.80
CA HIS A 140 -14.17 -8.40 10.66
C HIS A 140 -13.17 -7.66 11.55
N TRP A 141 -13.27 -6.33 11.60
CA TRP A 141 -12.39 -5.55 12.47
C TRP A 141 -13.08 -4.31 13.06
#